data_f4690285ff852adaca8919ef73044e96
#
_entry.id   f4690285ff852adaca8919ef73044e96
#
_cell.length_a   1.000
_cell.length_b   1.000
_cell.length_c   1.000
_cell.angle_alpha   90.00
_cell.angle_beta   90.00
_cell.angle_gamma   90.00
#
_symmetry.space_group_name_H-M   'P 1'
#
loop_
_entity.id
_entity.type
_entity.pdbx_description
1 polymer ?
#
loop_
_entity_poly.entity_id
_entity_poly.type
_entity_poly.pdbx_seq_one_letter_code
_entity_poly.pdbx_strand_id
1 'polypeptide(L)'
;TDKSTKILYLNGTDVVDSNIGKLSNDYTPTLAANLSTNSKNIIVGNTYGIIDENANEQIKFSTTASATNEITIANAAAGASPVISATGGDTNVGLTLTTKGDLGRVTLNGETKIFGVFENNTISTTFQTTLNYDLLTQAVYFQNVSCLSNFTVNLRGNSSTALNSALNTGESVTAALLVKNDNTTFYNNVIQVDGTTVTAIWQGGAAPTGGNASSTDVYTYTAIKTAASTYTVLASQTQFK
;
A
#
# COMPACT_ATOMS: atom_id res chain seq x y z
N THR A 1 28.68 -25.69 -41.49
CA THR A 1 27.80 -25.18 -42.55
C THR A 1 26.45 -25.74 -42.35
N ASP A 2 25.60 -25.02 -41.65
CA ASP A 2 24.19 -25.34 -41.42
C ASP A 2 23.44 -25.19 -42.75
N LYS A 3 23.14 -26.30 -43.39
CA LYS A 3 22.26 -26.35 -44.56
C LYS A 3 20.79 -26.40 -44.05
N SER A 4 20.31 -25.29 -43.53
CA SER A 4 18.85 -25.18 -43.25
C SER A 4 18.14 -25.16 -44.59
N THR A 5 17.37 -26.21 -44.89
CA THR A 5 16.49 -26.27 -46.04
C THR A 5 15.39 -25.20 -45.86
N LYS A 6 15.51 -24.11 -46.61
CA LYS A 6 14.43 -23.11 -46.64
C LYS A 6 13.34 -23.66 -47.57
N ILE A 7 12.15 -23.84 -47.01
CA ILE A 7 10.95 -24.13 -47.82
C ILE A 7 10.37 -22.79 -48.25
N LEU A 8 10.54 -22.46 -49.50
CA LEU A 8 9.99 -21.27 -50.15
C LEU A 8 8.75 -21.70 -50.94
N TYR A 9 7.67 -20.97 -50.82
CA TYR A 9 6.50 -21.16 -51.69
C TYR A 9 6.07 -19.82 -52.29
N LEU A 10 5.47 -19.85 -53.47
CA LEU A 10 4.93 -18.68 -54.15
C LEU A 10 3.45 -18.52 -53.74
N ASN A 11 3.07 -17.37 -53.22
CA ASN A 11 1.68 -17.04 -52.92
C ASN A 11 1.00 -16.21 -54.05
N GLY A 12 1.55 -16.27 -55.24
CA GLY A 12 1.05 -15.58 -56.44
C GLY A 12 1.95 -14.42 -56.89
N THR A 13 2.50 -13.63 -55.97
CA THR A 13 3.36 -12.46 -56.28
C THR A 13 4.70 -12.45 -55.55
N ASP A 14 4.78 -13.14 -54.41
CA ASP A 14 5.99 -13.13 -53.58
C ASP A 14 6.47 -14.53 -53.24
N VAL A 15 7.78 -14.67 -53.11
CA VAL A 15 8.43 -15.86 -52.52
C VAL A 15 8.40 -15.71 -51.01
N VAL A 16 7.63 -16.55 -50.33
CA VAL A 16 7.50 -16.51 -48.89
C VAL A 16 8.39 -17.59 -48.27
N ASP A 17 9.27 -17.17 -47.35
CA ASP A 17 10.04 -18.09 -46.53
C ASP A 17 9.09 -18.68 -45.45
N SER A 18 8.78 -19.98 -45.55
CA SER A 18 7.95 -20.67 -44.61
C SER A 18 8.60 -20.98 -43.27
N ASN A 19 9.85 -20.55 -43.09
CA ASN A 19 10.58 -20.73 -41.82
C ASN A 19 10.14 -19.69 -40.75
N ILE A 20 8.83 -19.57 -40.58
CA ILE A 20 8.15 -18.66 -39.62
C ILE A 20 8.45 -19.06 -38.14
N GLY A 21 9.27 -20.09 -37.91
CA GLY A 21 9.53 -20.60 -36.57
C GLY A 21 10.57 -19.84 -35.74
N LYS A 22 11.32 -18.92 -36.32
CA LYS A 22 12.37 -18.18 -35.58
C LYS A 22 12.43 -16.72 -36.00
N LEU A 23 11.75 -15.87 -35.27
CA LEU A 23 12.05 -14.41 -35.23
C LEU A 23 13.46 -14.11 -34.68
N SER A 24 14.23 -15.17 -34.30
CA SER A 24 15.56 -15.04 -33.69
C SER A 24 16.64 -14.47 -34.59
N ASN A 25 16.42 -14.40 -35.91
CA ASN A 25 17.37 -13.85 -36.87
C ASN A 25 16.97 -12.45 -37.38
N ASP A 26 15.84 -11.94 -36.93
CA ASP A 26 15.44 -10.56 -37.19
C ASP A 26 15.80 -9.70 -35.96
N TYR A 27 16.72 -8.79 -36.16
CA TYR A 27 17.17 -7.88 -35.08
C TYR A 27 16.14 -6.82 -34.73
N THR A 28 15.10 -6.63 -35.57
CA THR A 28 13.99 -5.69 -35.36
C THR A 28 12.68 -6.25 -35.91
N PRO A 29 12.18 -7.38 -35.33
CA PRO A 29 10.97 -7.99 -35.84
C PRO A 29 9.78 -7.04 -35.66
N THR A 30 9.15 -6.64 -36.77
CA THR A 30 7.92 -5.85 -36.75
C THR A 30 6.77 -6.72 -37.21
N LEU A 31 5.64 -6.67 -36.50
CA LEU A 31 4.42 -7.33 -36.89
C LEU A 31 3.50 -6.32 -37.59
N ALA A 32 3.13 -6.60 -38.85
CA ALA A 32 2.20 -5.75 -39.59
C ALA A 32 0.74 -5.88 -39.09
N ALA A 33 0.47 -6.85 -38.22
CA ALA A 33 -0.83 -7.13 -37.60
C ALA A 33 -0.66 -7.63 -36.15
N ASN A 34 -1.77 -7.81 -35.45
CA ASN A 34 -1.76 -8.33 -34.09
C ASN A 34 -1.14 -9.73 -34.00
N LEU A 35 -0.34 -9.97 -32.96
CA LEU A 35 0.15 -11.30 -32.64
C LEU A 35 -1.01 -12.19 -32.15
N SER A 36 -1.40 -13.18 -32.94
CA SER A 36 -2.32 -14.24 -32.48
C SER A 36 -1.51 -15.43 -31.97
N THR A 37 -1.68 -15.78 -30.70
CA THR A 37 -0.99 -16.92 -30.10
C THR A 37 -1.66 -18.27 -30.41
N ASN A 38 -2.85 -18.27 -31.01
CA ASN A 38 -3.62 -19.46 -31.39
C ASN A 38 -3.66 -20.51 -30.28
N SER A 39 -4.08 -20.13 -29.09
CA SER A 39 -4.14 -20.97 -27.88
C SER A 39 -2.77 -21.44 -27.37
N LYS A 40 -1.69 -20.74 -27.68
CA LYS A 40 -0.35 -20.97 -27.14
C LYS A 40 0.02 -19.88 -26.15
N ASN A 41 0.90 -20.20 -25.20
CA ASN A 41 1.43 -19.24 -24.25
C ASN A 41 2.53 -18.37 -24.88
N ILE A 42 2.66 -17.15 -24.39
CA ILE A 42 3.87 -16.33 -24.55
C ILE A 42 4.77 -16.64 -23.37
N ILE A 43 5.98 -17.14 -23.62
CA ILE A 43 6.96 -17.41 -22.56
C ILE A 43 7.85 -16.20 -22.40
N VAL A 44 7.79 -15.57 -21.23
CA VAL A 44 8.67 -14.47 -20.85
C VAL A 44 9.65 -14.97 -19.80
N GLY A 45 10.95 -14.74 -20.04
CA GLY A 45 12.00 -15.14 -19.09
C GLY A 45 11.94 -14.35 -17.78
N ASN A 46 12.58 -14.90 -16.75
CA ASN A 46 12.70 -14.20 -15.46
C ASN A 46 13.36 -12.84 -15.63
N THR A 47 12.82 -11.79 -15.01
CA THR A 47 13.25 -10.39 -15.07
C THR A 47 13.06 -9.68 -16.42
N TYR A 48 12.46 -10.34 -17.42
CA TYR A 48 12.04 -9.74 -18.69
C TYR A 48 10.57 -9.36 -18.65
N GLY A 49 10.11 -8.53 -19.58
CA GLY A 49 8.75 -8.00 -19.56
C GLY A 49 8.30 -7.39 -20.88
N ILE A 50 7.30 -6.55 -20.78
CA ILE A 50 6.79 -5.70 -21.85
C ILE A 50 7.44 -4.32 -21.68
N ILE A 51 8.05 -3.82 -22.73
CA ILE A 51 8.75 -2.52 -22.76
C ILE A 51 8.05 -1.57 -23.73
N ASP A 52 8.26 -0.26 -23.54
CA ASP A 52 7.83 0.76 -24.47
C ASP A 52 8.84 0.99 -25.63
N GLU A 53 8.53 1.91 -26.53
CA GLU A 53 9.40 2.26 -27.67
C GLU A 53 10.76 2.86 -27.28
N ASN A 54 10.89 3.33 -26.03
CA ASN A 54 12.13 3.89 -25.45
C ASN A 54 12.89 2.87 -24.61
N ALA A 55 12.52 1.58 -24.67
CA ALA A 55 13.09 0.48 -23.91
C ALA A 55 12.88 0.58 -22.39
N ASN A 56 11.85 1.32 -21.91
CA ASN A 56 11.47 1.33 -20.51
C ASN A 56 10.50 0.18 -20.20
N GLU A 57 10.70 -0.50 -19.09
CA GLU A 57 9.82 -1.58 -18.65
C GLU A 57 8.45 -1.02 -18.22
N GLN A 58 7.39 -1.48 -18.90
CA GLN A 58 5.99 -1.23 -18.52
C GLN A 58 5.47 -2.32 -17.58
N ILE A 59 5.78 -3.59 -17.88
CA ILE A 59 5.44 -4.74 -17.04
C ILE A 59 6.68 -5.65 -16.97
N LYS A 60 7.17 -5.92 -15.78
CA LYS A 60 8.28 -6.84 -15.54
C LYS A 60 7.75 -8.12 -14.88
N PHE A 61 8.14 -9.26 -15.42
CA PHE A 61 7.78 -10.57 -14.87
C PHE A 61 8.94 -11.11 -14.03
N SER A 62 8.64 -11.50 -12.80
CA SER A 62 9.56 -12.23 -11.93
C SER A 62 9.01 -13.64 -11.73
N THR A 63 9.85 -14.65 -11.91
CA THR A 63 9.44 -16.05 -11.78
C THR A 63 9.85 -16.60 -10.41
N THR A 64 9.00 -17.42 -9.84
CA THR A 64 9.26 -18.21 -8.63
C THR A 64 9.34 -19.68 -9.04
N ALA A 65 10.38 -20.39 -8.60
CA ALA A 65 10.49 -21.83 -8.84
C ALA A 65 9.29 -22.55 -8.20
N SER A 66 8.68 -23.48 -8.95
CA SER A 66 7.51 -24.25 -8.51
C SER A 66 6.30 -23.38 -8.08
N ALA A 67 6.12 -22.22 -8.74
CA ALA A 67 4.93 -21.38 -8.49
C ALA A 67 3.65 -22.15 -8.83
N THR A 68 2.67 -22.06 -7.94
CA THR A 68 1.34 -22.69 -8.09
C THR A 68 0.21 -21.67 -8.12
N ASN A 69 0.52 -20.40 -7.81
CA ASN A 69 -0.44 -19.30 -7.72
C ASN A 69 -0.04 -18.18 -8.69
N GLU A 70 -1.03 -17.54 -9.28
CA GLU A 70 -0.85 -16.49 -10.27
C GLU A 70 -1.86 -15.37 -10.13
N ILE A 71 -1.65 -14.28 -10.88
CA ILE A 71 -2.63 -13.21 -11.08
C ILE A 71 -3.40 -13.47 -12.35
N THR A 72 -4.72 -13.55 -12.25
CA THR A 72 -5.63 -13.60 -13.39
C THR A 72 -6.20 -12.21 -13.66
N ILE A 73 -6.12 -11.78 -14.93
CA ILE A 73 -6.74 -10.55 -15.42
C ILE A 73 -7.83 -10.97 -16.41
N ALA A 74 -9.09 -10.70 -16.08
CA ALA A 74 -10.24 -11.04 -16.90
C ALA A 74 -10.95 -9.78 -17.40
N ASN A 75 -11.31 -9.77 -18.69
CA ASN A 75 -12.24 -8.77 -19.25
C ASN A 75 -13.69 -9.16 -18.87
N ALA A 76 -14.65 -8.30 -19.24
CA ALA A 76 -16.06 -8.52 -18.94
C ALA A 76 -16.96 -8.16 -20.12
N ALA A 77 -18.14 -8.76 -20.17
CA ALA A 77 -19.21 -8.36 -21.09
C ALA A 77 -19.81 -7.00 -20.68
N ALA A 78 -20.59 -6.40 -21.55
CA ALA A 78 -21.30 -5.15 -21.25
C ALA A 78 -22.18 -5.30 -20.00
N GLY A 79 -22.07 -4.34 -19.08
CA GLY A 79 -22.77 -4.33 -17.80
C GLY A 79 -22.10 -5.12 -16.67
N ALA A 80 -20.96 -5.80 -16.92
CA ALA A 80 -20.15 -6.46 -15.91
C ALA A 80 -18.80 -5.75 -15.74
N SER A 81 -18.09 -6.02 -14.65
CA SER A 81 -16.78 -5.41 -14.35
C SER A 81 -15.62 -6.35 -14.68
N PRO A 82 -14.53 -5.86 -15.30
CA PRO A 82 -13.27 -6.60 -15.39
C PRO A 82 -12.71 -6.90 -13.99
N VAL A 83 -11.93 -7.98 -13.89
CA VAL A 83 -11.42 -8.47 -12.60
C VAL A 83 -9.92 -8.67 -12.66
N ILE A 84 -9.24 -8.28 -11.58
CA ILE A 84 -7.88 -8.73 -11.25
C ILE A 84 -8.00 -9.60 -10.00
N SER A 85 -7.60 -10.86 -10.10
CA SER A 85 -7.73 -11.82 -9.00
C SER A 85 -6.44 -12.62 -8.78
N ALA A 86 -6.20 -13.03 -7.54
CA ALA A 86 -5.25 -14.07 -7.21
C ALA A 86 -5.94 -15.43 -7.39
N THR A 87 -5.28 -16.32 -8.13
CA THR A 87 -5.77 -17.69 -8.45
C THR A 87 -4.62 -18.67 -8.28
N GLY A 88 -4.93 -19.98 -8.33
CA GLY A 88 -3.89 -21.00 -8.26
C GLY A 88 -4.30 -22.30 -7.60
N GLY A 89 -3.31 -23.12 -7.26
CA GLY A 89 -3.51 -24.46 -6.69
C GLY A 89 -3.76 -24.49 -5.19
N ASP A 90 -3.42 -23.42 -4.47
CA ASP A 90 -3.61 -23.36 -3.01
C ASP A 90 -5.06 -23.01 -2.65
N THR A 91 -5.51 -23.49 -1.48
CA THR A 91 -6.87 -23.25 -0.98
C THR A 91 -7.14 -21.77 -0.70
N ASN A 92 -6.12 -21.04 -0.25
CA ASN A 92 -6.19 -19.61 0.08
C ASN A 92 -5.04 -18.87 -0.59
N VAL A 93 -5.37 -17.97 -1.50
CA VAL A 93 -4.40 -17.16 -2.24
C VAL A 93 -4.72 -15.67 -2.03
N GLY A 94 -3.76 -14.91 -1.53
CA GLY A 94 -3.89 -13.47 -1.33
C GLY A 94 -3.29 -12.66 -2.48
N LEU A 95 -3.81 -11.45 -2.70
CA LEU A 95 -3.23 -10.45 -3.59
C LEU A 95 -2.58 -9.36 -2.77
N THR A 96 -1.27 -9.15 -2.95
CA THR A 96 -0.53 -8.08 -2.29
C THR A 96 -0.21 -6.97 -3.28
N LEU A 97 -0.59 -5.73 -2.95
CA LEU A 97 -0.20 -4.53 -3.68
C LEU A 97 0.83 -3.78 -2.84
N THR A 98 2.09 -3.78 -3.27
CA THR A 98 3.19 -3.15 -2.52
C THR A 98 3.71 -1.94 -3.29
N THR A 99 3.82 -0.81 -2.61
CA THR A 99 4.44 0.40 -3.13
C THR A 99 5.94 0.43 -2.80
N LYS A 100 6.69 1.29 -3.47
CA LYS A 100 8.12 1.46 -3.21
C LYS A 100 8.34 2.73 -2.37
N GLY A 101 9.07 2.57 -1.26
CA GLY A 101 9.44 3.65 -0.34
C GLY A 101 8.27 4.15 0.53
N ASP A 102 8.60 4.95 1.56
CA ASP A 102 7.66 5.39 2.60
C ASP A 102 6.53 6.29 2.08
N LEU A 103 6.75 7.00 0.97
CA LEU A 103 5.77 7.90 0.36
C LEU A 103 5.03 7.28 -0.83
N GLY A 104 5.32 6.02 -1.18
CA GLY A 104 4.57 5.30 -2.19
C GLY A 104 3.13 5.04 -1.72
N ARG A 105 2.15 5.18 -2.60
CA ARG A 105 0.72 5.00 -2.28
C ARG A 105 0.02 4.14 -3.31
N VAL A 106 -0.92 3.32 -2.84
CA VAL A 106 -1.96 2.74 -3.70
C VAL A 106 -3.12 3.72 -3.73
N THR A 107 -3.38 4.32 -4.88
CA THR A 107 -4.50 5.26 -5.06
C THR A 107 -5.64 4.56 -5.76
N LEU A 108 -6.80 4.51 -5.12
CA LEU A 108 -8.05 4.03 -5.68
C LEU A 108 -8.93 5.26 -5.98
N ASN A 109 -9.07 5.59 -7.27
CA ASN A 109 -9.84 6.75 -7.69
C ASN A 109 -11.27 6.31 -8.07
N GLY A 110 -12.23 6.64 -7.23
CA GLY A 110 -13.64 6.25 -7.35
C GLY A 110 -14.19 5.77 -6.02
N GLU A 111 -15.47 5.39 -6.02
CA GLU A 111 -16.09 4.78 -4.85
C GLU A 111 -15.45 3.41 -4.56
N THR A 112 -14.99 3.23 -3.33
CA THR A 112 -14.33 2.00 -2.91
C THR A 112 -15.19 1.25 -1.89
N LYS A 113 -15.57 0.00 -2.20
CA LYS A 113 -16.28 -0.89 -1.28
C LYS A 113 -15.31 -1.90 -0.65
N ILE A 114 -15.15 -1.82 0.66
CA ILE A 114 -14.30 -2.73 1.45
C ILE A 114 -15.21 -3.55 2.38
N PHE A 115 -15.15 -4.89 2.31
CA PHE A 115 -16.00 -5.78 3.13
C PHE A 115 -15.46 -6.01 4.53
N GLY A 116 -14.14 -5.89 4.73
CA GLY A 116 -13.48 -6.01 6.03
C GLY A 116 -12.09 -5.42 5.96
N VAL A 117 -11.67 -4.77 7.04
CA VAL A 117 -10.34 -4.19 7.16
C VAL A 117 -9.68 -4.76 8.40
N PHE A 118 -8.47 -5.30 8.23
CA PHE A 118 -7.58 -5.64 9.33
C PHE A 118 -6.53 -4.54 9.42
N GLU A 119 -6.61 -3.74 10.46
CA GLU A 119 -5.66 -2.65 10.70
C GLU A 119 -4.41 -3.17 11.39
N ASN A 120 -3.26 -2.64 11.01
CA ASN A 120 -2.02 -2.95 11.71
C ASN A 120 -2.02 -2.26 13.08
N ASN A 121 -1.72 -3.02 14.13
CA ASN A 121 -1.68 -2.55 15.51
C ASN A 121 -0.27 -2.74 16.09
N THR A 122 0.28 -1.69 16.69
CA THR A 122 1.49 -1.79 17.50
C THR A 122 1.11 -1.97 18.96
N ILE A 123 1.60 -3.05 19.58
CA ILE A 123 1.44 -3.30 21.03
C ILE A 123 2.76 -2.98 21.72
N SER A 124 2.80 -1.91 22.51
CA SER A 124 3.96 -1.52 23.31
C SER A 124 3.88 -2.10 24.71
N THR A 125 5.00 -2.65 25.18
CA THR A 125 5.19 -3.15 26.55
C THR A 125 6.08 -2.23 27.39
N THR A 126 6.45 -1.07 26.87
CA THR A 126 7.25 -0.06 27.57
C THR A 126 6.54 1.28 27.56
N PHE A 127 6.51 1.94 28.72
CA PHE A 127 6.00 3.31 28.81
C PHE A 127 7.01 4.31 28.26
N GLN A 128 6.51 5.29 27.53
CA GLN A 128 7.27 6.43 27.01
C GLN A 128 6.58 7.74 27.39
N THR A 129 7.34 8.68 27.96
CA THR A 129 6.83 10.03 28.26
C THR A 129 6.51 10.84 27.03
N THR A 130 7.19 10.56 25.91
CA THR A 130 6.83 11.02 24.57
C THR A 130 6.61 9.80 23.69
N LEU A 131 5.35 9.55 23.38
CA LEU A 131 4.94 8.46 22.49
C LEU A 131 5.02 8.95 21.05
N ASN A 132 5.99 8.45 20.31
CA ASN A 132 6.06 8.69 18.87
C ASN A 132 5.08 7.77 18.15
N TYR A 133 4.03 8.36 17.59
CA TYR A 133 3.00 7.63 16.86
C TYR A 133 3.32 7.64 15.36
N ASP A 134 3.83 6.52 14.86
CA ASP A 134 4.29 6.34 13.49
C ASP A 134 3.12 5.98 12.56
N LEU A 135 2.44 6.98 12.01
CA LEU A 135 1.19 6.87 11.25
C LEU A 135 1.33 6.13 9.89
N LEU A 136 2.56 5.98 9.39
CA LEU A 136 2.85 5.18 8.19
C LEU A 136 2.99 3.68 8.47
N THR A 137 3.02 3.27 9.74
CA THR A 137 3.26 1.88 10.13
C THR A 137 2.07 1.22 10.81
N GLN A 138 1.21 1.98 11.47
CA GLN A 138 0.01 1.47 12.15
C GLN A 138 -1.11 2.50 12.22
N ALA A 139 -2.35 2.02 12.17
CA ALA A 139 -3.55 2.82 12.42
C ALA A 139 -3.92 2.83 13.91
N VAL A 140 -3.56 1.76 14.64
CA VAL A 140 -3.87 1.58 16.07
C VAL A 140 -2.56 1.39 16.84
N TYR A 141 -2.44 2.05 17.97
CA TYR A 141 -1.33 1.85 18.91
C TYR A 141 -1.88 1.51 20.28
N PHE A 142 -1.47 0.37 20.83
CA PHE A 142 -1.85 -0.06 22.17
C PHE A 142 -0.66 -0.05 23.13
N GLN A 143 -0.63 0.91 24.04
CA GLN A 143 0.29 0.90 25.16
C GLN A 143 -0.24 -0.04 26.24
N ASN A 144 0.18 -1.31 26.14
CA ASN A 144 -0.25 -2.38 27.06
C ASN A 144 0.62 -2.45 28.32
N VAL A 145 1.04 -1.30 28.81
CA VAL A 145 1.72 -1.13 30.10
C VAL A 145 1.18 0.13 30.75
N SER A 146 1.02 0.11 32.07
CA SER A 146 0.47 1.27 32.79
C SER A 146 1.33 2.51 32.62
N CYS A 147 0.68 3.65 32.44
CA CYS A 147 1.33 4.94 32.42
C CYS A 147 2.00 5.23 33.76
N LEU A 148 3.17 5.87 33.72
CA LEU A 148 3.93 6.28 34.89
C LEU A 148 3.91 7.80 35.12
N SER A 149 3.44 8.56 34.15
CA SER A 149 3.24 10.02 34.17
C SER A 149 2.27 10.42 33.09
N ASN A 150 1.83 11.68 33.09
CA ASN A 150 1.24 12.30 31.91
C ASN A 150 2.22 12.24 30.73
N PHE A 151 1.71 12.16 29.51
CA PHE A 151 2.54 11.90 28.35
C PHE A 151 2.21 12.79 27.17
N THR A 152 3.21 12.97 26.33
CA THR A 152 3.12 13.63 25.04
C THR A 152 2.82 12.60 23.96
N VAL A 153 1.92 12.91 23.03
CA VAL A 153 1.74 12.15 21.79
C VAL A 153 2.31 12.97 20.64
N ASN A 154 3.31 12.43 19.95
CA ASN A 154 3.91 13.03 18.78
C ASN A 154 3.43 12.27 17.53
N LEU A 155 2.49 12.85 16.79
CA LEU A 155 2.00 12.32 15.52
C LEU A 155 3.03 12.61 14.43
N ARG A 156 3.58 11.56 13.81
CA ARG A 156 4.57 11.70 12.74
C ARG A 156 4.39 10.64 11.66
N GLY A 157 5.03 10.78 10.50
CA GLY A 157 5.02 9.74 9.48
C GLY A 157 5.64 8.45 10.00
N ASN A 158 6.94 8.47 10.26
CA ASN A 158 7.69 7.43 10.99
C ASN A 158 9.00 8.04 11.53
N SER A 159 9.97 7.20 11.93
CA SER A 159 11.27 7.69 12.45
C SER A 159 12.12 8.44 11.42
N SER A 160 11.86 8.25 10.13
CA SER A 160 12.65 8.81 9.01
C SER A 160 11.85 9.80 8.17
N THR A 161 10.52 9.73 8.20
CA THR A 161 9.62 10.48 7.33
C THR A 161 8.67 11.32 8.17
N ALA A 162 8.70 12.63 7.99
CA ALA A 162 7.78 13.56 8.66
C ALA A 162 6.34 13.37 8.12
N LEU A 163 5.33 13.58 8.97
CA LEU A 163 3.93 13.61 8.56
C LEU A 163 3.69 14.71 7.50
N ASN A 164 4.45 15.82 7.62
CA ASN A 164 4.41 16.90 6.62
C ASN A 164 4.77 16.44 5.20
N SER A 165 5.66 15.47 5.06
CA SER A 165 6.00 14.87 3.75
C SER A 165 5.00 13.80 3.33
N ALA A 166 4.37 13.13 4.29
CA ALA A 166 3.45 12.03 4.03
C ALA A 166 2.05 12.50 3.61
N LEU A 167 1.58 13.65 4.11
CA LEU A 167 0.28 14.22 3.74
C LEU A 167 0.45 15.40 2.78
N ASN A 168 -0.44 15.48 1.78
CA ASN A 168 -0.62 16.69 1.00
C ASN A 168 -1.56 17.67 1.72
N THR A 169 -1.48 18.95 1.40
CA THR A 169 -2.46 19.93 1.88
C THR A 169 -3.88 19.53 1.47
N GLY A 170 -4.81 19.51 2.42
CA GLY A 170 -6.18 19.02 2.25
C GLY A 170 -6.36 17.53 2.57
N GLU A 171 -5.28 16.78 2.85
CA GLU A 171 -5.39 15.40 3.32
C GLU A 171 -5.42 15.33 4.85
N SER A 172 -5.97 14.24 5.35
CA SER A 172 -6.05 13.93 6.78
C SER A 172 -5.72 12.47 7.07
N VAL A 173 -5.33 12.20 8.30
CA VAL A 173 -5.15 10.85 8.84
C VAL A 173 -5.79 10.76 10.21
N THR A 174 -6.47 9.63 10.48
CA THR A 174 -7.05 9.34 11.79
C THR A 174 -6.35 8.14 12.41
N ALA A 175 -6.09 8.21 13.71
CA ALA A 175 -5.39 7.20 14.49
C ALA A 175 -6.04 7.00 15.84
N ALA A 176 -5.97 5.77 16.36
CA ALA A 176 -6.49 5.40 17.68
C ALA A 176 -5.34 4.93 18.59
N LEU A 177 -5.18 5.60 19.73
CA LEU A 177 -4.24 5.26 20.78
C LEU A 177 -4.98 4.69 21.97
N LEU A 178 -4.69 3.45 22.33
CA LEU A 178 -5.19 2.80 23.53
C LEU A 178 -4.11 2.89 24.61
N VAL A 179 -4.45 3.37 25.79
CA VAL A 179 -3.53 3.58 26.90
C VAL A 179 -4.05 2.95 28.16
N LYS A 180 -3.26 2.06 28.74
CA LYS A 180 -3.57 1.42 30.00
C LYS A 180 -3.15 2.31 31.17
N ASN A 181 -4.04 2.51 32.11
CA ASN A 181 -3.76 3.14 33.40
C ASN A 181 -3.87 2.12 34.53
N ASP A 182 -3.05 2.30 35.54
CA ASP A 182 -3.13 1.62 36.84
C ASP A 182 -3.96 2.47 37.83
N ASN A 183 -3.66 2.43 39.10
CA ASN A 183 -4.39 3.18 40.13
C ASN A 183 -4.29 4.72 39.98
N THR A 184 -3.31 5.20 39.21
CA THR A 184 -3.11 6.63 38.93
C THR A 184 -3.69 7.00 37.55
N THR A 185 -4.33 8.18 37.48
CA THR A 185 -5.08 8.65 36.31
C THR A 185 -4.24 9.53 35.40
N PHE A 186 -3.20 8.98 34.80
CA PHE A 186 -2.37 9.69 33.82
C PHE A 186 -3.12 9.85 32.49
N TYR A 187 -2.78 10.88 31.73
CA TYR A 187 -3.45 11.22 30.48
C TYR A 187 -2.52 11.92 29.48
N ASN A 188 -2.94 11.96 28.21
CA ASN A 188 -2.25 12.75 27.21
C ASN A 188 -2.49 14.25 27.48
N ASN A 189 -1.44 14.97 27.83
CA ASN A 189 -1.50 16.39 28.16
C ASN A 189 -0.83 17.29 27.11
N VAL A 190 -0.04 16.72 26.17
CA VAL A 190 0.61 17.45 25.08
C VAL A 190 0.45 16.66 23.79
N ILE A 191 0.07 17.35 22.71
CA ILE A 191 0.04 16.81 21.37
C ILE A 191 1.08 17.54 20.52
N GLN A 192 1.86 16.78 19.77
CA GLN A 192 2.83 17.28 18.82
C GLN A 192 2.52 16.70 17.42
N VAL A 193 2.90 17.42 16.38
CA VAL A 193 3.01 16.93 15.02
C VAL A 193 4.43 17.19 14.55
N ASP A 194 5.13 16.14 14.14
CA ASP A 194 6.55 16.19 13.74
C ASP A 194 7.44 16.90 14.78
N GLY A 195 7.18 16.64 16.09
CA GLY A 195 7.92 17.25 17.20
C GLY A 195 7.49 18.67 17.57
N THR A 196 6.59 19.30 16.81
CA THR A 196 6.08 20.65 17.10
C THR A 196 4.77 20.57 17.86
N THR A 197 4.68 21.23 19.02
CA THR A 197 3.45 21.25 19.83
C THR A 197 2.32 21.95 19.08
N VAL A 198 1.15 21.33 19.08
CA VAL A 198 -0.07 21.86 18.48
C VAL A 198 -1.19 21.91 19.50
N THR A 199 -2.07 22.91 19.38
CA THR A 199 -3.29 23.00 20.19
C THR A 199 -4.39 22.20 19.48
N ALA A 200 -4.78 21.06 20.06
CA ALA A 200 -5.86 20.27 19.52
C ALA A 200 -7.24 20.84 19.88
N ILE A 201 -8.19 20.62 19.00
CA ILE A 201 -9.61 20.85 19.26
C ILE A 201 -10.19 19.58 19.85
N TRP A 202 -10.51 19.60 21.12
CA TRP A 202 -11.00 18.44 21.85
C TRP A 202 -12.52 18.30 21.74
N GLN A 203 -12.98 17.06 21.67
CA GLN A 203 -14.40 16.74 21.78
C GLN A 203 -14.97 17.29 23.10
N GLY A 204 -16.12 17.96 23.04
CA GLY A 204 -16.73 18.62 24.22
C GLY A 204 -16.11 19.97 24.57
N GLY A 205 -15.12 20.46 23.82
CA GLY A 205 -14.54 21.80 23.95
C GLY A 205 -13.47 21.95 25.04
N ALA A 206 -13.12 20.90 25.77
CA ALA A 206 -12.10 20.94 26.83
C ALA A 206 -11.11 19.77 26.68
N ALA A 207 -9.81 20.05 26.88
CA ALA A 207 -8.79 19.02 26.96
C ALA A 207 -9.00 18.14 28.21
N PRO A 208 -8.58 16.85 28.16
CA PRO A 208 -8.59 15.99 29.33
C PRO A 208 -7.83 16.58 30.51
N THR A 209 -8.33 16.36 31.71
CA THR A 209 -7.68 16.72 32.97
C THR A 209 -7.27 15.49 33.79
N GLY A 210 -7.58 14.29 33.31
CA GLY A 210 -7.23 13.01 33.91
C GLY A 210 -7.58 11.84 33.01
N GLY A 211 -6.97 10.70 33.29
CA GLY A 211 -7.35 9.41 32.74
C GLY A 211 -8.35 8.69 33.66
N ASN A 212 -8.61 7.42 33.38
CA ASN A 212 -9.48 6.57 34.20
C ASN A 212 -8.62 5.50 34.91
N ALA A 213 -8.68 5.46 36.23
CA ALA A 213 -7.88 4.51 37.03
C ALA A 213 -8.26 3.05 36.79
N SER A 214 -7.27 2.17 36.79
CA SER A 214 -7.42 0.71 36.64
C SER A 214 -8.23 0.34 35.38
N SER A 215 -7.95 1.02 34.26
CA SER A 215 -8.73 0.89 33.03
C SER A 215 -7.91 1.18 31.77
N THR A 216 -8.57 1.23 30.65
CA THR A 216 -7.97 1.63 29.38
C THR A 216 -8.68 2.87 28.85
N ASP A 217 -7.90 3.90 28.55
CA ASP A 217 -8.39 5.09 27.86
C ASP A 217 -8.08 4.98 26.37
N VAL A 218 -9.01 5.39 25.54
CA VAL A 218 -8.84 5.47 24.09
C VAL A 218 -8.82 6.92 23.65
N TYR A 219 -7.73 7.31 23.01
CA TYR A 219 -7.61 8.60 22.37
C TYR A 219 -7.74 8.44 20.86
N THR A 220 -8.56 9.27 20.23
CA THR A 220 -8.62 9.35 18.77
C THR A 220 -8.09 10.70 18.33
N TYR A 221 -7.20 10.70 17.34
CA TYR A 221 -6.63 11.91 16.75
C TYR A 221 -6.93 11.93 15.26
N THR A 222 -7.45 13.04 14.75
CA THR A 222 -7.52 13.31 13.32
C THR A 222 -6.66 14.54 13.02
N ALA A 223 -5.55 14.32 12.32
CA ALA A 223 -4.67 15.39 11.87
C ALA A 223 -5.01 15.75 10.42
N ILE A 224 -5.42 17.00 10.20
CA ILE A 224 -5.76 17.56 8.88
C ILE A 224 -4.64 18.53 8.51
N LYS A 225 -3.94 18.29 7.40
CA LYS A 225 -2.91 19.23 6.93
C LYS A 225 -3.58 20.39 6.17
N THR A 226 -3.49 21.59 6.71
CA THR A 226 -4.12 22.79 6.14
C THR A 226 -3.15 23.64 5.32
N ALA A 227 -1.84 23.57 5.62
CA ALA A 227 -0.75 24.16 4.85
C ALA A 227 0.56 23.43 5.15
N ALA A 228 1.68 23.86 4.56
CA ALA A 228 3.00 23.33 4.88
C ALA A 228 3.28 23.42 6.37
N SER A 229 3.57 22.29 7.02
CA SER A 229 3.82 22.16 8.46
C SER A 229 2.72 22.75 9.37
N THR A 230 1.49 22.90 8.84
CA THR A 230 0.34 23.47 9.57
C THR A 230 -0.80 22.47 9.59
N TYR A 231 -1.35 22.24 10.79
CA TYR A 231 -2.35 21.22 11.02
C TYR A 231 -3.50 21.73 11.89
N THR A 232 -4.70 21.28 11.57
CA THR A 232 -5.82 21.23 12.51
C THR A 232 -5.89 19.82 13.08
N VAL A 233 -5.78 19.69 14.40
CA VAL A 233 -5.85 18.39 15.07
C VAL A 233 -7.15 18.33 15.88
N LEU A 234 -8.02 17.38 15.54
CA LEU A 234 -9.18 17.03 16.35
C LEU A 234 -8.80 15.87 17.26
N ALA A 235 -9.21 15.93 18.53
CA ALA A 235 -8.87 14.91 19.51
C ALA A 235 -10.08 14.56 20.39
N SER A 236 -10.14 13.31 20.82
CA SER A 236 -11.10 12.84 21.81
C SER A 236 -10.45 11.89 22.81
N GLN A 237 -11.03 11.76 23.99
CA GLN A 237 -10.71 10.73 24.98
C GLN A 237 -12.00 10.00 25.34
N THR A 238 -11.97 8.67 25.26
CA THR A 238 -13.03 7.79 25.74
C THR A 238 -12.46 6.87 26.81
N GLN A 239 -13.12 6.82 27.96
CA GLN A 239 -12.68 6.05 29.13
C GLN A 239 -13.45 4.73 29.20
N PHE A 240 -12.73 3.62 29.17
CA PHE A 240 -13.29 2.27 29.27
C PHE A 240 -12.90 1.64 30.61
N LYS A 241 -13.87 0.99 31.27
CA LYS A 241 -13.65 0.33 32.55
C LYS A 241 -14.32 -1.03 32.58
#